data_58594700439f68b7dca4ad49c1e99e82
#
_entry.id   58594700439f68b7dca4ad49c1e99e82
#
_cell.length_a   1.000
_cell.length_b   1.000
_cell.length_c   1.000
_cell.angle_alpha   90.00
_cell.angle_beta   90.00
_cell.angle_gamma   90.00
#
_symmetry.space_group_name_H-M   'P 1'
#
loop_
_entity.id
_entity.type
_entity.pdbx_description
1 polymer ?
#
loop_
_entity_poly.entity_id
_entity_poly.type
_entity_poly.pdbx_seq_one_letter_code
_entity_poly.pdbx_strand_id
1 'polypeptide(L)'
;MLERRQFLEMAALAALAQAGPLSAADEFDAPGSDAARQALALKQGRVTSAALVETALARLERVNDRLNACRFLYADAARAQAAAKRTGPVAGLPTFTKDLAEEKGRAFTEGARAFATRTGATDDGAAAAIAASGLISLGRSTTPEFGLLPTTEPLLGGPTRNPWNPAHSSGGSSGGAGALVAAGVVPFAHASDGGGSIRIPASCNGLVGLKPSRGRMAGEEGDKGVTAVGVNGCVSRSVRDTAAWLAALESRKGPYPPVGLVTGPSRRSLRVGLRGAGHAGEPHSDVRAVFESATDLLKRLGHRPVEAPMPYDAPAAIDAFLNIWGAGAARSVQGVQAWLKRAPGSDDLEPSTFAFAERGAKLGEAQLGKAVATLEGAVSAYLAQFDSFDVLMTPVLGAPPPEIGWLAPTLDFDTLLERVLAYVAYTPIENAAGAPAIALPLGMSAKGLPIGIQFTAPPGGERRLLELAYAIERARPWHGLRPDVWAA
;
A
#
# COMPACT_ATOMS: atom_id res chain seq x y z
N MET A 1 -40.05 3.44 -11.02
CA MET A 1 -38.83 3.99 -11.63
C MET A 1 -37.66 3.46 -10.83
N LEU A 2 -36.89 2.56 -11.40
CA LEU A 2 -35.63 2.09 -10.78
C LEU A 2 -34.69 3.29 -10.64
N GLU A 3 -34.16 3.53 -9.45
CA GLU A 3 -33.23 4.63 -9.21
C GLU A 3 -32.03 4.53 -10.16
N ARG A 4 -31.58 5.67 -10.69
CA ARG A 4 -30.43 5.80 -11.62
C ARG A 4 -29.17 5.07 -11.12
N ARG A 5 -29.07 4.86 -9.81
CA ARG A 5 -28.03 4.11 -9.10
C ARG A 5 -28.12 2.60 -9.38
N GLN A 6 -29.32 2.02 -9.37
CA GLN A 6 -29.54 0.58 -9.68
C GLN A 6 -29.29 0.29 -11.15
N PHE A 7 -29.62 1.25 -12.05
CA PHE A 7 -29.37 1.12 -13.49
C PHE A 7 -27.86 1.18 -13.81
N LEU A 8 -27.08 2.03 -13.14
CA LEU A 8 -25.62 2.10 -13.30
C LEU A 8 -24.91 0.86 -12.72
N GLU A 9 -25.42 0.33 -11.61
CA GLU A 9 -24.95 -0.94 -11.05
C GLU A 9 -25.25 -2.12 -11.99
N MET A 10 -26.42 -2.12 -12.63
CA MET A 10 -26.80 -3.13 -13.63
C MET A 10 -26.01 -3.01 -14.94
N ALA A 11 -25.69 -1.80 -15.40
CA ALA A 11 -24.91 -1.58 -16.62
C ALA A 11 -23.44 -2.00 -16.44
N ALA A 12 -22.84 -1.76 -15.26
CA ALA A 12 -21.51 -2.28 -14.92
C ALA A 12 -21.49 -3.82 -14.81
N LEU A 13 -22.60 -4.41 -14.36
CA LEU A 13 -22.81 -5.86 -14.29
C LEU A 13 -23.02 -6.49 -15.68
N ALA A 14 -23.71 -5.82 -16.58
CA ALA A 14 -23.99 -6.32 -17.94
C ALA A 14 -22.72 -6.39 -18.83
N ALA A 15 -21.77 -5.50 -18.64
CA ALA A 15 -20.48 -5.53 -19.35
C ALA A 15 -19.59 -6.74 -18.96
N LEU A 16 -19.89 -7.43 -17.86
CA LEU A 16 -19.19 -8.61 -17.35
C LEU A 16 -19.92 -9.94 -17.69
N ALA A 17 -21.13 -9.87 -18.25
CA ALA A 17 -22.02 -11.03 -18.41
C ALA A 17 -21.73 -11.94 -19.62
N GLN A 18 -20.64 -11.76 -20.37
CA GLN A 18 -20.34 -12.55 -21.57
C GLN A 18 -19.39 -13.75 -21.35
N ALA A 19 -19.09 -14.15 -20.12
CA ALA A 19 -18.32 -15.37 -19.86
C ALA A 19 -19.25 -16.48 -19.35
N GLY A 20 -19.21 -17.64 -20.02
CA GLY A 20 -19.94 -18.87 -19.61
C GLY A 20 -19.57 -19.39 -18.22
N PRO A 21 -20.17 -20.49 -17.74
CA PRO A 21 -19.93 -21.03 -16.41
C PRO A 21 -18.48 -21.50 -16.29
N LEU A 22 -17.70 -20.84 -15.44
CA LEU A 22 -16.31 -21.17 -15.11
C LEU A 22 -16.25 -21.83 -13.71
N SER A 23 -15.30 -22.74 -13.48
CA SER A 23 -15.06 -23.28 -12.14
C SER A 23 -14.50 -22.19 -11.19
N ALA A 24 -14.48 -22.46 -9.87
CA ALA A 24 -13.88 -21.52 -8.93
C ALA A 24 -12.40 -21.24 -9.23
N ALA A 25 -11.65 -22.27 -9.68
CA ALA A 25 -10.27 -22.10 -10.13
C ALA A 25 -10.19 -21.20 -11.38
N ASP A 26 -11.09 -21.39 -12.35
CA ASP A 26 -11.13 -20.56 -13.56
C ASP A 26 -11.46 -19.09 -13.25
N GLU A 27 -12.27 -18.83 -12.21
CA GLU A 27 -12.54 -17.44 -11.76
C GLU A 27 -11.29 -16.75 -11.19
N PHE A 28 -10.33 -17.51 -10.61
CA PHE A 28 -9.04 -16.99 -10.16
C PHE A 28 -8.03 -16.83 -11.30
N ASP A 29 -8.02 -17.77 -12.27
CA ASP A 29 -6.98 -17.90 -13.28
C ASP A 29 -7.30 -17.22 -14.60
N ALA A 30 -8.57 -16.88 -14.83
CA ALA A 30 -8.99 -16.18 -16.03
C ALA A 30 -8.21 -14.87 -16.22
N PRO A 31 -7.82 -14.53 -17.46
CA PRO A 31 -7.25 -13.23 -17.76
C PRO A 31 -8.16 -12.11 -17.21
N GLY A 32 -7.59 -11.21 -16.39
CA GLY A 32 -8.35 -10.14 -15.74
C GLY A 32 -9.24 -10.58 -14.58
N SER A 33 -9.02 -11.78 -14.01
CA SER A 33 -9.63 -12.14 -12.73
C SER A 33 -9.13 -11.24 -11.62
N ASP A 34 -10.06 -10.64 -10.90
CA ASP A 34 -9.84 -9.72 -9.80
C ASP A 34 -10.98 -9.81 -8.76
N ALA A 35 -10.88 -9.02 -7.69
CA ALA A 35 -11.87 -9.01 -6.62
C ALA A 35 -13.27 -8.62 -7.11
N ALA A 36 -13.37 -7.67 -8.03
CA ALA A 36 -14.66 -7.23 -8.57
C ALA A 36 -15.36 -8.38 -9.33
N ARG A 37 -14.61 -9.15 -10.11
CA ARG A 37 -15.14 -10.34 -10.81
C ARG A 37 -15.55 -11.43 -9.83
N GLN A 38 -14.73 -11.71 -8.82
CA GLN A 38 -15.05 -12.69 -7.77
C GLN A 38 -16.30 -12.28 -6.97
N ALA A 39 -16.44 -11.00 -6.61
CA ALA A 39 -17.63 -10.47 -5.94
C ALA A 39 -18.90 -10.64 -6.80
N LEU A 40 -18.79 -10.42 -8.11
CA LEU A 40 -19.88 -10.66 -9.04
C LEU A 40 -20.24 -12.14 -9.12
N ALA A 41 -19.25 -13.03 -9.19
CA ALA A 41 -19.46 -14.49 -9.23
C ALA A 41 -20.15 -15.01 -7.95
N LEU A 42 -19.75 -14.48 -6.78
CA LEU A 42 -20.42 -14.72 -5.49
C LEU A 42 -21.87 -14.28 -5.53
N LYS A 43 -22.15 -13.05 -5.97
CA LYS A 43 -23.50 -12.49 -6.06
C LYS A 43 -24.41 -13.29 -6.99
N GLN A 44 -23.84 -13.86 -8.05
CA GLN A 44 -24.55 -14.69 -9.03
C GLN A 44 -24.66 -16.17 -8.60
N GLY A 45 -24.10 -16.55 -7.46
CA GLY A 45 -24.07 -17.95 -6.98
C GLY A 45 -23.20 -18.88 -7.83
N ARG A 46 -22.33 -18.34 -8.73
CA ARG A 46 -21.40 -19.15 -9.54
C ARG A 46 -20.24 -19.73 -8.75
N VAL A 47 -19.86 -19.06 -7.67
CA VAL A 47 -18.86 -19.52 -6.69
C VAL A 47 -19.36 -19.25 -5.28
N THR A 48 -18.76 -19.91 -4.28
CA THR A 48 -19.04 -19.68 -2.86
C THR A 48 -17.84 -19.05 -2.17
N SER A 49 -18.04 -18.34 -1.05
CA SER A 49 -16.95 -17.83 -0.22
C SER A 49 -16.02 -18.96 0.24
N ALA A 50 -16.58 -20.14 0.58
CA ALA A 50 -15.79 -21.30 0.96
C ALA A 50 -14.86 -21.74 -0.19
N ALA A 51 -15.34 -21.81 -1.42
CA ALA A 51 -14.52 -22.17 -2.58
C ALA A 51 -13.40 -21.13 -2.84
N LEU A 52 -13.69 -19.84 -2.67
CA LEU A 52 -12.68 -18.78 -2.82
C LEU A 52 -11.62 -18.86 -1.71
N VAL A 53 -12.01 -19.12 -0.47
CA VAL A 53 -11.08 -19.29 0.66
C VAL A 53 -10.20 -20.53 0.44
N GLU A 54 -10.75 -21.69 0.10
CA GLU A 54 -9.95 -22.90 -0.17
C GLU A 54 -8.97 -22.70 -1.34
N THR A 55 -9.41 -22.03 -2.40
CA THR A 55 -8.51 -21.72 -3.52
C THR A 55 -7.37 -20.80 -3.09
N ALA A 56 -7.64 -19.78 -2.28
CA ALA A 56 -6.60 -18.86 -1.79
C ALA A 56 -5.63 -19.58 -0.82
N LEU A 57 -6.13 -20.49 0.04
CA LEU A 57 -5.30 -21.29 0.93
C LEU A 57 -4.37 -22.23 0.14
N ALA A 58 -4.91 -22.96 -0.86
CA ALA A 58 -4.11 -23.83 -1.72
C ALA A 58 -3.06 -23.05 -2.52
N ARG A 59 -3.38 -21.82 -2.96
CA ARG A 59 -2.43 -20.93 -3.63
C ARG A 59 -1.33 -20.44 -2.70
N LEU A 60 -1.68 -20.10 -1.46
CA LEU A 60 -0.70 -19.72 -0.45
C LEU A 60 0.31 -20.84 -0.21
N GLU A 61 -0.17 -22.08 -0.04
CA GLU A 61 0.67 -23.24 0.19
C GLU A 61 1.71 -23.44 -0.91
N ARG A 62 1.35 -23.21 -2.19
CA ARG A 62 2.27 -23.36 -3.32
C ARG A 62 3.41 -22.36 -3.35
N VAL A 63 3.25 -21.18 -2.74
CA VAL A 63 4.20 -20.06 -2.94
C VAL A 63 4.86 -19.57 -1.66
N ASN A 64 4.26 -19.81 -0.48
CA ASN A 64 4.72 -19.13 0.75
C ASN A 64 6.12 -19.57 1.20
N ASP A 65 6.52 -20.82 0.97
CA ASP A 65 7.88 -21.28 1.26
C ASP A 65 8.95 -20.53 0.46
N ARG A 66 8.60 -20.09 -0.75
CA ARG A 66 9.49 -19.29 -1.62
C ARG A 66 9.44 -17.81 -1.31
N LEU A 67 8.29 -17.29 -0.84
CA LEU A 67 8.05 -15.85 -0.68
C LEU A 67 8.17 -15.39 0.77
N ASN A 68 7.85 -16.24 1.75
CA ASN A 68 7.80 -15.88 3.17
C ASN A 68 6.94 -14.63 3.42
N ALA A 69 5.74 -14.60 2.82
CA ALA A 69 4.86 -13.43 2.80
C ALA A 69 3.70 -13.49 3.79
N CYS A 70 3.33 -14.69 4.24
CA CYS A 70 2.34 -14.93 5.28
C CYS A 70 3.04 -15.42 6.56
N ARG A 71 2.87 -14.66 7.65
CA ARG A 71 3.48 -15.00 8.95
C ARG A 71 2.59 -15.92 9.78
N PHE A 72 1.32 -15.62 9.88
CA PHE A 72 0.35 -16.38 10.65
C PHE A 72 -0.85 -16.67 9.77
N LEU A 73 -1.20 -17.95 9.65
CA LEU A 73 -2.34 -18.42 8.88
C LEU A 73 -3.47 -18.83 9.82
N TYR A 74 -4.70 -18.40 9.53
CA TYR A 74 -5.91 -18.68 10.31
C TYR A 74 -6.93 -19.45 9.48
N ALA A 75 -6.51 -20.56 8.86
CA ALA A 75 -7.30 -21.31 7.90
C ALA A 75 -8.69 -21.74 8.44
N ASP A 76 -8.74 -22.30 9.66
CA ASP A 76 -10.01 -22.77 10.24
C ASP A 76 -10.96 -21.64 10.56
N ALA A 77 -10.43 -20.51 11.06
CA ALA A 77 -11.26 -19.33 11.29
C ALA A 77 -11.76 -18.71 9.98
N ALA A 78 -10.95 -18.73 8.92
CA ALA A 78 -11.36 -18.26 7.60
C ALA A 78 -12.45 -19.16 7.00
N ARG A 79 -12.33 -20.49 7.15
CA ARG A 79 -13.36 -21.45 6.77
C ARG A 79 -14.67 -21.23 7.51
N ALA A 80 -14.61 -21.04 8.84
CA ALA A 80 -15.79 -20.73 9.64
C ALA A 80 -16.45 -19.40 9.20
N GLN A 81 -15.65 -18.37 8.92
CA GLN A 81 -16.15 -17.11 8.39
C GLN A 81 -16.78 -17.27 7.00
N ALA A 82 -16.22 -18.11 6.13
CA ALA A 82 -16.73 -18.34 4.77
C ALA A 82 -18.07 -19.12 4.77
N ALA A 83 -18.32 -19.94 5.78
CA ALA A 83 -19.58 -20.64 5.97
C ALA A 83 -20.71 -19.73 6.50
N ALA A 84 -20.38 -18.61 7.14
CA ALA A 84 -21.35 -17.67 7.68
C ALA A 84 -21.88 -16.72 6.59
N LYS A 85 -23.16 -16.33 6.71
CA LYS A 85 -23.73 -15.29 5.84
C LYS A 85 -23.04 -13.95 6.12
N ARG A 86 -22.45 -13.36 5.09
CA ARG A 86 -21.78 -12.06 5.18
C ARG A 86 -22.48 -11.03 4.30
N THR A 87 -22.37 -9.77 4.68
CA THR A 87 -22.96 -8.65 3.95
C THR A 87 -21.91 -7.58 3.71
N GLY A 88 -22.06 -6.83 2.63
CA GLY A 88 -21.13 -5.76 2.25
C GLY A 88 -20.74 -5.84 0.79
N PRO A 89 -20.13 -4.78 0.23
CA PRO A 89 -19.78 -4.73 -1.18
C PRO A 89 -18.67 -5.70 -1.60
N VAL A 90 -17.84 -6.12 -0.66
CA VAL A 90 -16.72 -7.08 -0.86
C VAL A 90 -16.86 -8.31 0.04
N ALA A 91 -18.09 -8.56 0.54
CA ALA A 91 -18.38 -9.63 1.46
C ALA A 91 -18.04 -11.01 0.89
N GLY A 92 -17.38 -11.83 1.70
CA GLY A 92 -17.01 -13.19 1.35
C GLY A 92 -15.74 -13.33 0.51
N LEU A 93 -15.07 -12.24 0.15
CA LEU A 93 -13.78 -12.28 -0.54
C LEU A 93 -12.63 -12.50 0.45
N PRO A 94 -11.64 -13.36 0.09
CA PRO A 94 -10.45 -13.56 0.91
C PRO A 94 -9.47 -12.39 0.79
N THR A 95 -8.79 -12.07 1.89
CA THR A 95 -7.74 -11.08 1.99
C THR A 95 -6.71 -11.46 3.04
N PHE A 96 -5.63 -10.70 3.17
CA PHE A 96 -4.71 -10.75 4.31
C PHE A 96 -4.70 -9.40 5.01
N THR A 97 -4.54 -9.42 6.33
CA THR A 97 -4.36 -8.23 7.15
C THR A 97 -2.87 -8.05 7.46
N LYS A 98 -2.33 -6.86 7.26
CA LYS A 98 -0.93 -6.55 7.60
C LYS A 98 -0.71 -6.70 9.10
N ASP A 99 0.43 -7.27 9.52
CA ASP A 99 0.79 -7.45 10.93
C ASP A 99 1.23 -6.13 11.63
N LEU A 100 0.56 -5.04 11.27
CA LEU A 100 0.55 -3.73 11.95
C LEU A 100 -0.87 -3.28 12.31
N ALA A 101 -1.91 -4.03 11.92
CA ALA A 101 -3.27 -3.80 12.35
C ALA A 101 -3.62 -4.76 13.48
N GLU A 102 -4.10 -4.25 14.61
CA GLU A 102 -4.48 -5.07 15.75
C GLU A 102 -5.86 -5.71 15.53
N GLU A 103 -5.91 -7.06 15.53
CA GLU A 103 -7.15 -7.84 15.52
C GLU A 103 -7.26 -8.60 16.84
N LYS A 104 -8.40 -8.49 17.52
CA LYS A 104 -8.65 -9.16 18.79
C LYS A 104 -8.44 -10.69 18.70
N GLY A 105 -7.60 -11.23 19.58
CA GLY A 105 -7.31 -12.65 19.67
C GLY A 105 -6.45 -13.22 18.54
N ARG A 106 -5.90 -12.37 17.66
CA ARG A 106 -4.97 -12.76 16.58
C ARG A 106 -3.53 -12.37 16.94
N ALA A 107 -2.55 -13.03 16.32
CA ALA A 107 -1.16 -12.63 16.47
C ALA A 107 -0.99 -11.17 16.01
N PHE A 108 -0.25 -10.39 16.79
CA PHE A 108 0.03 -8.98 16.55
C PHE A 108 1.46 -8.67 16.93
N THR A 109 2.40 -8.99 16.01
CA THR A 109 3.83 -8.94 16.31
C THR A 109 4.49 -7.64 15.88
N GLU A 110 3.87 -6.89 14.97
CA GLU A 110 4.47 -5.69 14.36
C GLU A 110 5.86 -5.94 13.75
N GLY A 111 6.13 -7.21 13.34
CA GLY A 111 7.44 -7.63 12.84
C GLY A 111 8.54 -7.72 13.90
N ALA A 112 8.25 -7.49 15.20
CA ALA A 112 9.20 -7.42 16.28
C ALA A 112 9.34 -8.76 17.01
N ARG A 113 10.59 -9.18 17.29
CA ARG A 113 10.90 -10.41 18.06
C ARG A 113 10.33 -10.32 19.48
N ALA A 114 10.36 -9.13 20.11
CA ALA A 114 9.77 -8.88 21.42
C ALA A 114 8.27 -9.23 21.49
N PHE A 115 7.58 -9.15 20.38
CA PHE A 115 6.13 -9.40 20.27
C PHE A 115 5.78 -10.72 19.58
N ALA A 116 6.73 -11.63 19.41
CA ALA A 116 6.56 -12.90 18.68
C ALA A 116 5.36 -13.74 19.16
N THR A 117 5.00 -13.63 20.43
CA THR A 117 3.84 -14.36 21.04
C THR A 117 2.68 -13.45 21.43
N ARG A 118 2.76 -12.13 21.11
CA ARG A 118 1.69 -11.18 21.46
C ARG A 118 0.47 -11.42 20.60
N THR A 119 -0.70 -11.34 21.23
CA THR A 119 -2.01 -11.34 20.58
C THR A 119 -2.70 -9.99 20.78
N GLY A 120 -3.49 -9.56 19.81
CA GLY A 120 -4.28 -8.34 19.90
C GLY A 120 -5.33 -8.42 21.02
N ALA A 121 -5.44 -7.37 21.79
CA ALA A 121 -6.44 -7.23 22.85
C ALA A 121 -7.77 -6.67 22.32
N THR A 122 -7.70 -5.85 21.27
CA THR A 122 -8.84 -5.15 20.65
C THR A 122 -8.74 -5.22 19.14
N ASP A 123 -9.80 -4.85 18.43
CA ASP A 123 -9.73 -4.51 17.02
C ASP A 123 -9.41 -3.03 16.89
N ASP A 124 -8.36 -2.68 16.15
CA ASP A 124 -8.13 -1.29 15.78
C ASP A 124 -9.10 -0.83 14.67
N GLY A 125 -9.01 0.45 14.30
CA GLY A 125 -9.91 1.03 13.28
C GLY A 125 -9.85 0.30 11.94
N ALA A 126 -8.66 -0.15 11.49
CA ALA A 126 -8.48 -0.86 10.23
C ALA A 126 -9.07 -2.28 10.30
N ALA A 127 -8.77 -3.03 11.37
CA ALA A 127 -9.30 -4.37 11.59
C ALA A 127 -10.83 -4.36 11.68
N ALA A 128 -11.40 -3.42 12.44
CA ALA A 128 -12.85 -3.23 12.56
C ALA A 128 -13.49 -2.90 11.19
N ALA A 129 -12.89 -2.02 10.38
CA ALA A 129 -13.38 -1.68 9.06
C ALA A 129 -13.33 -2.88 8.09
N ILE A 130 -12.25 -3.65 8.10
CA ILE A 130 -12.11 -4.88 7.31
C ILE A 130 -13.18 -5.90 7.70
N ALA A 131 -13.39 -6.13 8.99
CA ALA A 131 -14.43 -7.03 9.49
C ALA A 131 -15.83 -6.57 9.07
N ALA A 132 -16.13 -5.28 9.20
CA ALA A 132 -17.42 -4.68 8.82
C ALA A 132 -17.68 -4.71 7.31
N SER A 133 -16.65 -4.69 6.47
CA SER A 133 -16.77 -4.80 5.00
C SER A 133 -17.21 -6.19 4.52
N GLY A 134 -17.13 -7.18 5.41
CA GLY A 134 -17.43 -8.59 5.12
C GLY A 134 -16.28 -9.37 4.49
N LEU A 135 -15.09 -8.80 4.36
CA LEU A 135 -13.88 -9.49 3.94
C LEU A 135 -13.51 -10.63 4.92
N ILE A 136 -12.84 -11.64 4.41
CA ILE A 136 -12.36 -12.79 5.17
C ILE A 136 -10.84 -12.72 5.24
N SER A 137 -10.30 -12.37 6.42
CA SER A 137 -8.85 -12.37 6.64
C SER A 137 -8.34 -13.80 6.80
N LEU A 138 -7.48 -14.22 5.88
CA LEU A 138 -6.86 -15.56 5.90
C LEU A 138 -5.71 -15.64 6.92
N GLY A 139 -5.08 -14.50 7.22
CA GLY A 139 -3.89 -14.45 8.06
C GLY A 139 -3.21 -13.10 8.07
N ARG A 140 -1.99 -13.09 8.62
CA ARG A 140 -1.13 -11.90 8.74
C ARG A 140 -0.09 -11.88 7.65
N SER A 141 -0.10 -10.83 6.82
CA SER A 141 1.01 -10.57 5.91
C SER A 141 2.17 -9.93 6.63
N THR A 142 3.39 -10.28 6.21
CA THR A 142 4.65 -9.84 6.82
C THR A 142 4.88 -8.32 6.66
N THR A 143 5.63 -7.77 7.63
CA THR A 143 6.07 -6.38 7.70
C THR A 143 7.46 -6.31 8.34
N PRO A 144 8.32 -5.31 8.06
CA PRO A 144 9.50 -5.05 8.87
C PRO A 144 9.10 -4.58 10.27
N GLU A 145 10.02 -4.63 11.21
CA GLU A 145 9.79 -4.23 12.58
C GLU A 145 9.18 -2.82 12.68
N PHE A 146 8.00 -2.71 13.30
CA PHE A 146 7.17 -1.49 13.43
C PHE A 146 6.88 -0.74 12.11
N GLY A 147 7.08 -1.39 10.97
CA GLY A 147 6.94 -0.76 9.67
C GLY A 147 7.99 0.30 9.35
N LEU A 148 9.11 0.33 10.04
CA LEU A 148 10.10 1.41 9.98
C LEU A 148 10.88 1.46 8.67
N LEU A 149 11.04 0.34 7.94
CA LEU A 149 11.86 0.25 6.74
C LEU A 149 11.06 0.11 5.45
N PRO A 150 11.61 0.55 4.31
CA PRO A 150 10.99 0.43 2.98
C PRO A 150 11.18 -0.94 2.33
N THR A 151 11.75 -1.90 3.05
CA THR A 151 11.86 -3.32 2.71
C THR A 151 11.20 -4.16 3.80
N THR A 152 10.86 -5.42 3.49
CA THR A 152 10.25 -6.34 4.45
C THR A 152 11.24 -7.47 4.72
N GLU A 153 12.23 -7.14 5.55
CA GLU A 153 13.34 -8.03 5.91
C GLU A 153 13.51 -8.15 7.45
N PRO A 154 12.41 -8.41 8.20
CA PRO A 154 12.49 -8.47 9.65
C PRO A 154 13.36 -9.63 10.12
N LEU A 155 14.07 -9.44 11.24
CA LEU A 155 14.78 -10.53 11.91
C LEU A 155 13.79 -11.57 12.48
N LEU A 156 12.56 -11.18 12.76
CA LEU A 156 11.49 -12.11 13.08
C LEU A 156 11.07 -12.89 11.83
N GLY A 157 11.69 -14.05 11.59
CA GLY A 157 11.37 -15.04 10.57
C GLY A 157 11.90 -14.74 9.17
N GLY A 158 12.70 -13.72 9.02
CA GLY A 158 13.46 -13.47 7.80
C GLY A 158 12.72 -12.70 6.71
N PRO A 159 13.39 -12.46 5.57
CA PRO A 159 12.93 -11.57 4.51
C PRO A 159 11.75 -12.13 3.72
N THR A 160 10.85 -11.24 3.34
CA THR A 160 9.83 -11.48 2.33
C THR A 160 10.41 -11.22 0.95
N ARG A 161 10.26 -12.19 0.06
CA ARG A 161 10.88 -12.21 -1.25
C ARG A 161 9.95 -11.68 -2.33
N ASN A 162 10.53 -11.04 -3.33
CA ASN A 162 9.80 -10.52 -4.47
C ASN A 162 9.37 -11.66 -5.41
N PRO A 163 8.09 -11.79 -5.78
CA PRO A 163 7.65 -12.85 -6.70
C PRO A 163 8.28 -12.78 -8.09
N TRP A 164 8.69 -11.59 -8.55
CA TRP A 164 9.35 -11.41 -9.85
C TRP A 164 10.80 -11.91 -9.85
N ASN A 165 11.47 -11.81 -8.72
CA ASN A 165 12.80 -12.38 -8.50
C ASN A 165 13.03 -12.57 -6.98
N PRO A 166 13.02 -13.80 -6.45
CA PRO A 166 13.17 -14.07 -5.03
C PRO A 166 14.50 -13.65 -4.38
N ALA A 167 15.49 -13.22 -5.16
CA ALA A 167 16.71 -12.61 -4.63
C ALA A 167 16.52 -11.13 -4.25
N HIS A 168 15.40 -10.52 -4.66
CA HIS A 168 15.12 -9.10 -4.45
C HIS A 168 14.04 -8.86 -3.41
N SER A 169 14.02 -7.64 -2.87
CA SER A 169 13.04 -7.19 -1.88
C SER A 169 11.65 -7.04 -2.51
N SER A 170 10.60 -7.45 -1.77
CA SER A 170 9.20 -7.15 -2.09
C SER A 170 8.80 -5.71 -1.75
N GLY A 171 9.77 -4.86 -1.35
CA GLY A 171 9.48 -3.55 -0.78
C GLY A 171 8.89 -3.62 0.62
N GLY A 172 8.54 -2.48 1.17
CA GLY A 172 8.01 -2.35 2.52
C GLY A 172 7.28 -1.01 2.76
N SER A 173 6.63 -0.95 3.88
CA SER A 173 6.55 -1.96 4.93
C SER A 173 5.44 -3.01 4.71
N SER A 174 4.57 -2.90 3.68
CA SER A 174 3.53 -3.89 3.37
C SER A 174 4.01 -4.93 2.32
N GLY A 175 5.26 -5.41 2.44
CA GLY A 175 5.86 -6.29 1.45
C GLY A 175 5.20 -7.67 1.38
N GLY A 176 4.75 -8.21 2.51
CA GLY A 176 3.97 -9.45 2.52
C GLY A 176 2.67 -9.34 1.73
N ALA A 177 1.92 -8.24 1.91
CA ALA A 177 0.71 -7.97 1.14
C ALA A 177 1.02 -7.84 -0.36
N GLY A 178 2.10 -7.10 -0.71
CA GLY A 178 2.57 -6.97 -2.09
C GLY A 178 2.90 -8.30 -2.74
N ALA A 179 3.70 -9.13 -2.06
CA ALA A 179 4.11 -10.45 -2.56
C ALA A 179 2.92 -11.40 -2.76
N LEU A 180 1.98 -11.47 -1.78
CA LEU A 180 0.79 -12.33 -1.86
C LEU A 180 -0.13 -11.95 -3.02
N VAL A 181 -0.36 -10.66 -3.23
CA VAL A 181 -1.21 -10.16 -4.32
C VAL A 181 -0.53 -10.36 -5.66
N ALA A 182 0.76 -10.04 -5.78
CA ALA A 182 1.50 -10.22 -7.03
C ALA A 182 1.62 -11.69 -7.44
N ALA A 183 1.82 -12.59 -6.47
CA ALA A 183 1.84 -14.03 -6.72
C ALA A 183 0.45 -14.63 -7.03
N GLY A 184 -0.62 -13.86 -6.97
CA GLY A 184 -1.98 -14.32 -7.30
C GLY A 184 -2.67 -15.11 -6.19
N VAL A 185 -2.21 -15.05 -4.95
CA VAL A 185 -2.84 -15.72 -3.80
C VAL A 185 -4.22 -15.11 -3.50
N VAL A 186 -4.30 -13.80 -3.44
CA VAL A 186 -5.54 -13.03 -3.29
C VAL A 186 -5.56 -11.85 -4.26
N PRO A 187 -6.73 -11.31 -4.62
CA PRO A 187 -6.81 -10.20 -5.57
C PRO A 187 -6.36 -8.87 -5.01
N PHE A 188 -6.52 -8.65 -3.71
CA PHE A 188 -6.07 -7.49 -2.96
C PHE A 188 -5.70 -7.89 -1.52
N ALA A 189 -4.90 -7.08 -0.85
CA ALA A 189 -4.58 -7.27 0.56
C ALA A 189 -4.45 -5.94 1.29
N HIS A 190 -4.79 -5.93 2.59
CA HIS A 190 -4.64 -4.77 3.45
C HIS A 190 -3.16 -4.34 3.52
N ALA A 191 -2.95 -3.05 3.43
CA ALA A 191 -1.66 -2.39 3.54
C ALA A 191 -1.82 -1.05 4.26
N SER A 192 -0.76 -0.56 4.90
CA SER A 192 -0.71 0.78 5.51
C SER A 192 0.49 1.56 5.00
N ASP A 193 0.41 2.90 5.03
CA ASP A 193 1.40 3.79 4.43
C ASP A 193 1.71 4.98 5.36
N GLY A 194 2.90 5.00 5.94
CA GLY A 194 3.39 6.10 6.78
C GLY A 194 4.49 6.95 6.11
N GLY A 195 5.11 6.42 5.05
CA GLY A 195 6.15 7.11 4.27
C GLY A 195 6.31 6.52 2.86
N GLY A 196 5.32 5.72 2.41
CA GLY A 196 5.33 5.02 1.13
C GLY A 196 4.90 3.57 1.21
N SER A 197 4.52 3.07 2.37
CA SER A 197 4.40 1.63 2.64
C SER A 197 3.20 0.90 2.00
N ILE A 198 2.34 1.56 1.23
CA ILE A 198 1.43 0.99 0.22
C ILE A 198 2.08 1.08 -1.16
N ARG A 199 2.59 2.27 -1.49
CA ARG A 199 3.09 2.64 -2.82
C ARG A 199 4.39 1.95 -3.17
N ILE A 200 5.32 1.82 -2.21
CA ILE A 200 6.61 1.12 -2.36
C ILE A 200 6.40 -0.36 -2.71
N PRO A 201 5.69 -1.17 -1.90
CA PRO A 201 5.45 -2.57 -2.27
C PRO A 201 4.59 -2.71 -3.54
N ALA A 202 3.68 -1.77 -3.82
CA ALA A 202 2.97 -1.77 -5.11
C ALA A 202 3.93 -1.61 -6.29
N SER A 203 4.87 -0.66 -6.20
CA SER A 203 5.92 -0.46 -7.22
C SER A 203 6.80 -1.70 -7.38
N CYS A 204 7.31 -2.24 -6.27
CA CYS A 204 8.23 -3.39 -6.28
C CYS A 204 7.60 -4.68 -6.84
N ASN A 205 6.29 -4.82 -6.71
CA ASN A 205 5.58 -6.06 -7.08
C ASN A 205 4.70 -5.95 -8.33
N GLY A 206 4.72 -4.80 -9.03
CA GLY A 206 3.93 -4.63 -10.25
C GLY A 206 2.42 -4.51 -9.98
N LEU A 207 2.04 -3.78 -8.94
CA LEU A 207 0.68 -3.63 -8.43
C LEU A 207 0.19 -2.18 -8.46
N VAL A 208 -1.12 -2.02 -8.27
CA VAL A 208 -1.77 -0.76 -7.93
C VAL A 208 -1.75 -0.58 -6.42
N GLY A 209 -1.30 0.59 -5.94
CA GLY A 209 -1.33 0.94 -4.53
C GLY A 209 -1.83 2.36 -4.32
N LEU A 210 -3.01 2.51 -3.74
CA LEU A 210 -3.58 3.82 -3.39
C LEU A 210 -3.35 4.09 -1.90
N LYS A 211 -2.55 5.12 -1.61
CA LYS A 211 -2.52 5.79 -0.33
C LYS A 211 -3.66 6.82 -0.29
N PRO A 212 -4.72 6.64 0.50
CA PRO A 212 -5.81 7.61 0.58
C PRO A 212 -5.38 8.91 1.27
N SER A 213 -6.25 9.91 1.23
CA SER A 213 -6.13 11.11 2.06
C SER A 213 -6.19 10.74 3.54
N ARG A 214 -5.49 11.49 4.39
CA ARG A 214 -5.61 11.37 5.85
C ARG A 214 -7.08 11.54 6.27
N GLY A 215 -7.58 10.64 7.12
CA GLY A 215 -8.97 10.63 7.57
C GLY A 215 -10.00 10.14 6.55
N ARG A 216 -9.57 9.59 5.39
CA ARG A 216 -10.45 9.01 4.38
C ARG A 216 -11.02 7.67 4.80
N MET A 217 -10.21 6.82 5.42
CA MET A 217 -10.61 5.46 5.75
C MET A 217 -11.38 5.38 7.07
N ALA A 218 -12.29 4.43 7.19
CA ALA A 218 -13.04 4.19 8.41
C ALA A 218 -12.08 3.80 9.56
N GLY A 219 -12.31 4.40 10.74
CA GLY A 219 -11.46 4.24 11.92
C GLY A 219 -10.26 5.18 11.97
N GLU A 220 -10.08 6.07 10.98
CA GLU A 220 -8.99 7.05 10.91
C GLU A 220 -9.47 8.50 10.95
N GLU A 221 -10.72 8.72 11.30
CA GLU A 221 -11.34 10.04 11.30
C GLU A 221 -10.64 11.00 12.26
N GLY A 222 -10.62 12.26 11.89
CA GLY A 222 -10.02 13.36 12.65
C GLY A 222 -8.77 13.93 12.03
N ASP A 223 -8.55 15.21 12.25
CA ASP A 223 -7.29 15.88 11.87
C ASP A 223 -6.26 15.69 12.99
N LYS A 224 -5.14 15.09 12.65
CA LYS A 224 -4.02 14.84 13.56
C LYS A 224 -2.75 15.57 13.12
N GLY A 225 -2.87 16.52 12.18
CA GLY A 225 -1.77 17.33 11.67
C GLY A 225 -0.69 16.52 10.92
N VAL A 226 0.44 17.16 10.66
CA VAL A 226 1.55 16.61 9.84
C VAL A 226 2.27 15.42 10.50
N THR A 227 2.08 15.21 11.80
CA THR A 227 2.69 14.09 12.53
C THR A 227 1.90 12.78 12.41
N ALA A 228 0.63 12.82 11.99
CA ALA A 228 -0.19 11.67 11.73
C ALA A 228 0.01 11.19 10.29
N VAL A 229 1.15 10.59 10.03
CA VAL A 229 1.57 10.20 8.68
C VAL A 229 0.93 8.89 8.19
N GLY A 230 0.45 8.03 9.11
CA GLY A 230 -0.09 6.72 8.79
C GLY A 230 -1.50 6.76 8.21
N VAL A 231 -1.75 6.00 7.14
CA VAL A 231 -3.08 5.74 6.60
C VAL A 231 -3.19 4.28 6.16
N ASN A 232 -4.40 3.71 6.22
CA ASN A 232 -4.69 2.36 5.74
C ASN A 232 -5.26 2.37 4.32
N GLY A 233 -5.08 1.27 3.61
CA GLY A 233 -5.57 1.05 2.25
C GLY A 233 -5.28 -0.37 1.80
N CYS A 234 -5.01 -0.56 0.52
CA CYS A 234 -4.65 -1.87 -0.02
C CYS A 234 -3.63 -1.78 -1.15
N VAL A 235 -3.06 -2.94 -1.46
CA VAL A 235 -2.44 -3.21 -2.76
C VAL A 235 -3.34 -4.17 -3.54
N SER A 236 -3.43 -3.99 -4.85
CA SER A 236 -4.29 -4.81 -5.73
C SER A 236 -3.67 -4.97 -7.13
N ARG A 237 -4.20 -5.92 -7.92
CA ARG A 237 -3.74 -6.11 -9.29
C ARG A 237 -4.42 -5.17 -10.29
N SER A 238 -5.57 -4.59 -9.97
CA SER A 238 -6.32 -3.74 -10.89
C SER A 238 -6.81 -2.44 -10.22
N VAL A 239 -7.01 -1.41 -11.04
CA VAL A 239 -7.57 -0.14 -10.58
C VAL A 239 -8.99 -0.34 -10.01
N ARG A 240 -9.79 -1.22 -10.61
CA ARG A 240 -11.16 -1.45 -10.12
C ARG A 240 -11.21 -2.14 -8.77
N ASP A 241 -10.22 -3.00 -8.43
CA ASP A 241 -10.12 -3.60 -7.11
C ASP A 241 -9.76 -2.57 -6.05
N THR A 242 -8.80 -1.67 -6.37
CA THR A 242 -8.48 -0.51 -5.52
C THR A 242 -9.71 0.38 -5.31
N ALA A 243 -10.50 0.65 -6.37
CA ALA A 243 -11.72 1.43 -6.28
C ALA A 243 -12.80 0.73 -5.43
N ALA A 244 -12.92 -0.59 -5.55
CA ALA A 244 -13.85 -1.39 -4.75
C ALA A 244 -13.45 -1.42 -3.26
N TRP A 245 -12.15 -1.56 -2.96
CA TRP A 245 -11.62 -1.46 -1.61
C TRP A 245 -11.91 -0.11 -0.98
N LEU A 246 -11.58 0.99 -1.68
CA LEU A 246 -11.84 2.34 -1.19
C LEU A 246 -13.33 2.53 -0.89
N ALA A 247 -14.21 2.22 -1.85
CA ALA A 247 -15.65 2.38 -1.69
C ALA A 247 -16.26 1.53 -0.56
N ALA A 248 -15.64 0.37 -0.25
CA ALA A 248 -16.09 -0.53 0.80
C ALA A 248 -15.66 -0.08 2.20
N LEU A 249 -14.49 0.54 2.31
CA LEU A 249 -13.85 0.87 3.60
C LEU A 249 -13.69 2.37 3.85
N GLU A 250 -14.10 3.26 2.92
CA GLU A 250 -14.03 4.69 3.19
C GLU A 250 -14.97 5.12 4.31
N SER A 251 -14.54 6.10 5.10
CA SER A 251 -15.35 6.69 6.16
C SER A 251 -16.47 7.56 5.59
N ARG A 252 -17.66 7.45 6.17
CA ARG A 252 -18.77 8.38 5.94
C ARG A 252 -18.75 9.58 6.89
N LYS A 253 -17.84 9.55 7.87
CA LYS A 253 -17.68 10.58 8.93
C LYS A 253 -16.38 11.36 8.78
N GLY A 254 -15.57 11.05 7.78
CA GLY A 254 -14.28 11.69 7.52
C GLY A 254 -14.43 13.13 7.03
N PRO A 255 -13.30 13.85 6.88
CA PRO A 255 -13.29 15.27 6.50
C PRO A 255 -13.68 15.53 5.04
N TYR A 256 -13.80 14.48 4.22
CA TYR A 256 -14.12 14.60 2.79
C TYR A 256 -15.42 13.90 2.44
N PRO A 257 -16.18 14.40 1.45
CA PRO A 257 -17.34 13.67 0.90
C PRO A 257 -16.93 12.26 0.43
N PRO A 258 -17.79 11.25 0.61
CA PRO A 258 -17.53 9.90 0.12
C PRO A 258 -17.25 9.88 -1.39
N VAL A 259 -16.22 9.12 -1.80
CA VAL A 259 -15.89 8.89 -3.21
C VAL A 259 -16.89 7.95 -3.85
N GLY A 260 -17.29 6.91 -3.12
CA GLY A 260 -18.10 5.81 -3.65
C GLY A 260 -17.33 5.00 -4.71
N LEU A 261 -18.01 4.08 -5.37
CA LEU A 261 -17.39 3.24 -6.39
C LEU A 261 -17.14 4.01 -7.69
N VAL A 262 -15.87 4.19 -8.03
CA VAL A 262 -15.43 4.71 -9.34
C VAL A 262 -15.33 3.53 -10.30
N THR A 263 -15.98 3.63 -11.47
CA THR A 263 -16.13 2.50 -12.42
C THR A 263 -15.42 2.71 -13.75
N GLY A 264 -14.74 3.84 -13.95
CA GLY A 264 -14.08 4.10 -15.23
C GLY A 264 -13.41 5.48 -15.31
N PRO A 265 -12.79 5.78 -16.45
CA PRO A 265 -12.06 7.02 -16.66
C PRO A 265 -12.98 8.23 -16.84
N SER A 266 -12.47 9.41 -16.45
CA SER A 266 -13.04 10.71 -16.84
C SER A 266 -12.60 11.10 -18.25
N ARG A 267 -13.41 11.95 -18.90
CA ARG A 267 -13.06 12.61 -20.19
C ARG A 267 -12.29 13.92 -19.98
N ARG A 268 -12.08 14.33 -18.74
CA ARG A 268 -11.41 15.61 -18.40
C ARG A 268 -9.93 15.54 -18.76
N SER A 269 -9.44 16.50 -19.56
CA SER A 269 -8.00 16.74 -19.70
C SER A 269 -7.45 17.35 -18.41
N LEU A 270 -6.35 16.80 -17.90
CA LEU A 270 -5.69 17.27 -16.69
C LEU A 270 -4.38 17.96 -17.04
N ARG A 271 -4.04 19.01 -16.27
CA ARG A 271 -2.68 19.52 -16.19
C ARG A 271 -1.94 18.60 -15.22
N VAL A 272 -0.84 18.00 -15.66
CA VAL A 272 -0.07 17.05 -14.86
C VAL A 272 1.32 17.62 -14.61
N GLY A 273 1.59 18.00 -13.36
CA GLY A 273 2.93 18.40 -12.93
C GLY A 273 3.91 17.24 -13.02
N LEU A 274 5.07 17.45 -13.62
CA LEU A 274 6.12 16.45 -13.78
C LEU A 274 7.29 16.76 -12.84
N ARG A 275 7.66 15.80 -11.98
CA ARG A 275 8.86 15.87 -11.15
C ARG A 275 9.61 14.55 -11.24
N GLY A 276 10.60 14.50 -12.14
CA GLY A 276 11.44 13.31 -12.35
C GLY A 276 12.50 13.13 -11.26
N ALA A 277 13.19 14.21 -10.89
CA ALA A 277 14.17 14.19 -9.81
C ALA A 277 13.49 14.24 -8.43
N GLY A 278 13.97 13.44 -7.50
CA GLY A 278 13.56 13.43 -6.10
C GLY A 278 14.45 14.30 -5.22
N HIS A 279 14.26 14.26 -3.89
CA HIS A 279 15.13 14.98 -2.96
C HIS A 279 16.58 14.48 -2.97
N ALA A 280 16.82 13.25 -3.41
CA ALA A 280 18.15 12.66 -3.56
C ALA A 280 18.75 12.87 -4.97
N GLY A 281 18.11 13.68 -5.84
CA GLY A 281 18.56 13.93 -7.21
C GLY A 281 17.88 13.03 -8.24
N GLU A 282 18.59 12.72 -9.32
CA GLU A 282 18.09 11.92 -10.44
C GLU A 282 17.94 10.44 -10.06
N PRO A 283 16.85 9.79 -10.50
CA PRO A 283 16.65 8.36 -10.27
C PRO A 283 17.55 7.51 -11.18
N HIS A 284 17.59 6.22 -10.88
CA HIS A 284 18.21 5.20 -11.74
C HIS A 284 17.69 5.30 -13.19
N SER A 285 18.55 5.03 -14.18
CA SER A 285 18.22 5.17 -15.61
C SER A 285 16.95 4.42 -16.02
N ASP A 286 16.72 3.21 -15.51
CA ASP A 286 15.49 2.44 -15.79
C ASP A 286 14.23 3.15 -15.27
N VAL A 287 14.31 3.76 -14.07
CA VAL A 287 13.20 4.51 -13.49
C VAL A 287 12.90 5.77 -14.30
N ARG A 288 13.95 6.49 -14.72
CA ARG A 288 13.82 7.65 -15.61
C ARG A 288 13.18 7.29 -16.93
N ALA A 289 13.62 6.20 -17.58
CA ALA A 289 13.03 5.75 -18.84
C ALA A 289 11.54 5.42 -18.71
N VAL A 290 11.12 4.78 -17.60
CA VAL A 290 9.70 4.51 -17.32
C VAL A 290 8.93 5.80 -17.08
N PHE A 291 9.49 6.78 -16.36
CA PHE A 291 8.89 8.09 -16.13
C PHE A 291 8.68 8.87 -17.43
N GLU A 292 9.67 8.90 -18.32
CA GLU A 292 9.57 9.52 -19.64
C GLU A 292 8.51 8.84 -20.51
N SER A 293 8.49 7.50 -20.53
CA SER A 293 7.46 6.71 -21.23
C SER A 293 6.05 6.94 -20.69
N ALA A 294 5.89 7.15 -19.37
CA ALA A 294 4.63 7.53 -18.74
C ALA A 294 4.20 8.94 -19.11
N THR A 295 5.15 9.88 -19.21
CA THR A 295 4.89 11.25 -19.69
C THR A 295 4.32 11.25 -21.10
N ASP A 296 4.90 10.46 -22.01
CA ASP A 296 4.39 10.35 -23.37
C ASP A 296 3.03 9.65 -23.45
N LEU A 297 2.77 8.69 -22.55
CA LEU A 297 1.44 8.09 -22.43
C LEU A 297 0.39 9.13 -22.02
N LEU A 298 0.69 10.01 -21.06
CA LEU A 298 -0.22 11.09 -20.65
C LEU A 298 -0.54 12.05 -21.81
N LYS A 299 0.45 12.42 -22.63
CA LYS A 299 0.24 13.25 -23.84
C LYS A 299 -0.72 12.56 -24.82
N ARG A 300 -0.51 11.26 -25.10
CA ARG A 300 -1.40 10.47 -25.97
C ARG A 300 -2.82 10.35 -25.44
N LEU A 301 -2.99 10.37 -24.12
CA LEU A 301 -4.31 10.39 -23.46
C LEU A 301 -4.97 11.78 -23.44
N GLY A 302 -4.30 12.81 -24.00
CA GLY A 302 -4.82 14.17 -24.07
C GLY A 302 -4.64 14.99 -22.79
N HIS A 303 -3.82 14.54 -21.87
CA HIS A 303 -3.41 15.34 -20.70
C HIS A 303 -2.30 16.32 -21.07
N ARG A 304 -2.09 17.33 -20.21
CA ARG A 304 -1.13 18.43 -20.44
C ARG A 304 -0.02 18.37 -19.38
N PRO A 305 1.13 17.72 -19.67
CA PRO A 305 2.29 17.75 -18.79
C PRO A 305 2.87 19.15 -18.67
N VAL A 306 3.23 19.58 -17.46
CA VAL A 306 3.89 20.84 -17.12
C VAL A 306 5.02 20.56 -16.15
N GLU A 307 6.08 21.34 -16.15
CA GLU A 307 7.15 21.21 -15.15
C GLU A 307 6.64 21.53 -13.75
N ALA A 308 7.09 20.77 -12.75
CA ALA A 308 6.76 20.96 -11.35
C ALA A 308 8.04 20.86 -10.50
N PRO A 309 8.82 21.95 -10.40
CA PRO A 309 10.03 21.95 -9.58
C PRO A 309 9.70 21.71 -8.10
N MET A 310 10.72 21.34 -7.32
CA MET A 310 10.57 21.14 -5.87
C MET A 310 10.17 22.48 -5.22
N PRO A 311 9.02 22.57 -4.54
CA PRO A 311 8.50 23.84 -4.03
C PRO A 311 8.97 24.19 -2.61
N TYR A 312 9.76 23.35 -1.96
CA TYR A 312 10.21 23.49 -0.57
C TYR A 312 11.68 23.08 -0.42
N ASP A 313 12.29 23.44 0.70
CA ASP A 313 13.63 22.96 1.10
C ASP A 313 13.54 21.46 1.46
N ALA A 314 13.91 20.62 0.48
CA ALA A 314 13.77 19.17 0.61
C ALA A 314 14.70 18.58 1.70
N PRO A 315 15.98 18.96 1.83
CA PRO A 315 16.83 18.53 2.94
C PRO A 315 16.23 18.84 4.31
N ALA A 316 15.76 20.05 4.53
CA ALA A 316 15.15 20.43 5.81
C ALA A 316 13.85 19.67 6.09
N ALA A 317 13.01 19.46 5.08
CA ALA A 317 11.77 18.70 5.22
C ALA A 317 12.02 17.21 5.53
N ILE A 318 13.02 16.59 4.90
CA ILE A 318 13.42 15.21 5.15
C ILE A 318 14.00 15.06 6.56
N ASP A 319 14.87 15.96 7.01
CA ASP A 319 15.39 15.94 8.38
C ASP A 319 14.25 16.04 9.41
N ALA A 320 13.31 16.97 9.19
CA ALA A 320 12.13 17.13 10.03
C ALA A 320 11.25 15.87 10.05
N PHE A 321 11.01 15.23 8.88
CA PHE A 321 10.28 13.97 8.80
C PHE A 321 10.98 12.85 9.56
N LEU A 322 12.30 12.70 9.42
CA LEU A 322 13.09 11.68 10.12
C LEU A 322 13.10 11.91 11.65
N ASN A 323 13.04 13.15 12.11
CA ASN A 323 12.92 13.47 13.52
C ASN A 323 11.57 13.02 14.09
N ILE A 324 10.48 13.26 13.37
CA ILE A 324 9.13 12.80 13.73
C ILE A 324 9.07 11.26 13.67
N TRP A 325 9.68 10.65 12.65
CA TRP A 325 9.77 9.19 12.50
C TRP A 325 10.53 8.54 13.66
N GLY A 326 11.68 9.11 14.02
CA GLY A 326 12.47 8.68 15.19
C GLY A 326 11.71 8.80 16.51
N ALA A 327 10.97 9.89 16.70
CA ALA A 327 10.08 10.03 17.87
C ALA A 327 8.99 8.95 17.91
N GLY A 328 8.50 8.52 16.73
CA GLY A 328 7.62 7.35 16.60
C GLY A 328 8.30 6.06 17.03
N ALA A 329 9.52 5.79 16.53
CA ALA A 329 10.30 4.62 16.90
C ALA A 329 10.62 4.58 18.40
N ALA A 330 10.95 5.73 19.01
CA ALA A 330 11.17 5.82 20.46
C ALA A 330 9.92 5.40 21.26
N ARG A 331 8.72 5.80 20.83
CA ARG A 331 7.47 5.34 21.46
C ARG A 331 7.25 3.83 21.29
N SER A 332 7.59 3.26 20.13
CA SER A 332 7.52 1.80 19.93
C SER A 332 8.45 1.06 20.89
N VAL A 333 9.70 1.52 21.08
CA VAL A 333 10.65 0.95 22.05
C VAL A 333 10.12 1.05 23.49
N GLN A 334 9.51 2.18 23.86
CA GLN A 334 8.84 2.34 25.16
C GLN A 334 7.67 1.34 25.34
N GLY A 335 6.88 1.12 24.27
CA GLY A 335 5.82 0.11 24.28
C GLY A 335 6.37 -1.31 24.51
N VAL A 336 7.49 -1.65 23.87
CA VAL A 336 8.19 -2.93 24.09
C VAL A 336 8.70 -3.04 25.52
N GLN A 337 9.33 -1.99 26.08
CA GLN A 337 9.80 -1.98 27.46
C GLN A 337 8.63 -2.21 28.44
N ALA A 338 7.49 -1.58 28.21
CA ALA A 338 6.30 -1.78 29.04
C ALA A 338 5.76 -3.21 28.96
N TRP A 339 5.77 -3.81 27.76
CA TRP A 339 5.36 -5.19 27.55
C TRP A 339 6.30 -6.19 28.24
N LEU A 340 7.59 -6.04 28.05
CA LEU A 340 8.62 -6.92 28.62
C LEU A 340 8.84 -6.69 30.11
N LYS A 341 8.40 -5.55 30.67
CA LYS A 341 8.71 -5.06 32.04
C LYS A 341 10.21 -4.97 32.33
N ARG A 342 11.02 -4.78 31.30
CA ARG A 342 12.49 -4.55 31.33
C ARG A 342 12.91 -3.78 30.09
N ALA A 343 14.11 -3.23 30.09
CA ALA A 343 14.70 -2.65 28.88
C ALA A 343 14.85 -3.73 27.80
N PRO A 344 14.46 -3.45 26.53
CA PRO A 344 14.71 -4.37 25.44
C PRO A 344 16.18 -4.44 25.06
N GLY A 345 16.63 -5.62 24.64
CA GLY A 345 17.99 -5.88 24.15
C GLY A 345 18.02 -6.27 22.68
N SER A 346 19.21 -6.64 22.20
CA SER A 346 19.46 -7.06 20.82
C SER A 346 18.65 -8.30 20.38
N ASP A 347 18.21 -9.13 21.34
CA ASP A 347 17.37 -10.30 21.06
C ASP A 347 15.88 -9.92 20.89
N ASP A 348 15.49 -8.75 21.39
CA ASP A 348 14.12 -8.27 21.37
C ASP A 348 13.82 -7.42 20.12
N LEU A 349 14.75 -6.53 19.75
CA LEU A 349 14.58 -5.52 18.69
C LEU A 349 15.78 -5.49 17.74
N GLU A 350 15.55 -4.89 16.60
CA GLU A 350 16.53 -4.73 15.52
C GLU A 350 17.47 -3.52 15.76
N PRO A 351 18.74 -3.59 15.31
CA PRO A 351 19.66 -2.46 15.39
C PRO A 351 19.11 -1.16 14.80
N SER A 352 18.45 -1.24 13.64
CA SER A 352 17.82 -0.09 13.00
C SER A 352 16.73 0.56 13.84
N THR A 353 15.94 -0.24 14.57
CA THR A 353 14.89 0.27 15.48
C THR A 353 15.49 1.06 16.62
N PHE A 354 16.57 0.55 17.25
CA PHE A 354 17.27 1.29 18.29
C PHE A 354 17.85 2.59 17.76
N ALA A 355 18.46 2.59 16.59
CA ALA A 355 19.09 3.77 16.01
C ALA A 355 18.06 4.86 15.67
N PHE A 356 16.93 4.50 15.07
CA PHE A 356 15.81 5.45 14.87
C PHE A 356 15.25 5.97 16.21
N ALA A 357 15.07 5.08 17.19
CA ALA A 357 14.57 5.47 18.52
C ALA A 357 15.56 6.41 19.24
N GLU A 358 16.85 6.17 19.15
CA GLU A 358 17.89 7.04 19.71
C GLU A 358 17.85 8.44 19.09
N ARG A 359 17.70 8.52 17.75
CA ARG A 359 17.50 9.81 17.06
C ARG A 359 16.30 10.57 17.64
N GLY A 360 15.16 9.89 17.83
CA GLY A 360 13.96 10.50 18.39
C GLY A 360 14.10 10.86 19.89
N ALA A 361 14.74 10.02 20.68
CA ALA A 361 14.93 10.22 22.11
C ALA A 361 15.87 11.41 22.45
N LYS A 362 16.79 11.74 21.54
CA LYS A 362 17.67 12.91 21.68
C LYS A 362 16.97 14.26 21.47
N LEU A 363 15.72 14.25 20.93
CA LEU A 363 14.97 15.47 20.65
C LEU A 363 14.27 15.95 21.92
N GLY A 364 14.58 17.18 22.33
CA GLY A 364 13.77 17.90 23.29
C GLY A 364 12.48 18.43 22.65
N GLU A 365 11.52 18.84 23.49
CA GLU A 365 10.21 19.35 23.04
C GLU A 365 10.36 20.51 22.03
N ALA A 366 11.27 21.45 22.28
CA ALA A 366 11.53 22.58 21.39
C ALA A 366 12.05 22.13 20.00
N GLN A 367 12.92 21.11 19.96
CA GLN A 367 13.46 20.59 18.70
C GLN A 367 12.39 19.83 17.92
N LEU A 368 11.55 19.05 18.59
CA LEU A 368 10.42 18.39 17.97
C LEU A 368 9.40 19.41 17.43
N GLY A 369 9.10 20.46 18.19
CA GLY A 369 8.24 21.56 17.75
C GLY A 369 8.80 22.25 16.50
N LYS A 370 10.13 22.49 16.45
CA LYS A 370 10.78 23.04 15.24
C LYS A 370 10.67 22.09 14.03
N ALA A 371 10.85 20.78 14.23
CA ALA A 371 10.67 19.81 13.15
C ALA A 371 9.23 19.80 12.61
N VAL A 372 8.24 19.85 13.50
CA VAL A 372 6.82 19.97 13.10
C VAL A 372 6.59 21.24 12.27
N ALA A 373 7.03 22.41 12.76
CA ALA A 373 6.85 23.67 12.04
C ALA A 373 7.56 23.69 10.67
N THR A 374 8.77 23.11 10.58
CA THR A 374 9.49 22.96 9.31
C THR A 374 8.69 22.10 8.31
N LEU A 375 8.16 20.98 8.79
CA LEU A 375 7.37 20.07 7.94
C LEU A 375 6.02 20.70 7.53
N GLU A 376 5.37 21.47 8.40
CA GLU A 376 4.15 22.24 8.09
C GLU A 376 4.41 23.29 6.99
N GLY A 377 5.54 24.00 7.05
CA GLY A 377 5.95 24.92 5.99
C GLY A 377 6.17 24.23 4.65
N ALA A 378 6.86 23.07 4.65
CA ALA A 378 7.07 22.27 3.44
C ALA A 378 5.74 21.73 2.88
N VAL A 379 4.83 21.26 3.73
CA VAL A 379 3.48 20.80 3.36
C VAL A 379 2.66 21.92 2.74
N SER A 380 2.69 23.11 3.33
CA SER A 380 1.98 24.29 2.79
C SER A 380 2.46 24.61 1.37
N ALA A 381 3.77 24.69 1.15
CA ALA A 381 4.35 24.91 -0.17
C ALA A 381 4.04 23.77 -1.15
N TYR A 382 4.08 22.51 -0.66
CA TYR A 382 3.72 21.35 -1.45
C TYR A 382 2.26 21.35 -1.91
N LEU A 383 1.32 21.74 -1.07
CA LEU A 383 -0.11 21.79 -1.42
C LEU A 383 -0.42 22.98 -2.32
N ALA A 384 0.23 24.14 -2.15
CA ALA A 384 0.03 25.33 -2.98
C ALA A 384 0.37 25.09 -4.47
N GLN A 385 1.26 24.15 -4.79
CA GLN A 385 1.59 23.84 -6.19
C GLN A 385 0.39 23.33 -7.01
N PHE A 386 -0.63 22.73 -6.35
CA PHE A 386 -1.83 22.25 -7.04
C PHE A 386 -2.75 23.36 -7.59
N ASP A 387 -2.47 24.62 -7.34
CA ASP A 387 -3.07 25.75 -8.06
C ASP A 387 -2.60 25.79 -9.53
N SER A 388 -1.40 25.27 -9.81
CA SER A 388 -0.79 25.27 -11.16
C SER A 388 -1.11 24.03 -11.98
N PHE A 389 -1.43 22.89 -11.35
CA PHE A 389 -1.77 21.62 -12.01
C PHE A 389 -2.76 20.79 -11.19
N ASP A 390 -3.40 19.85 -11.85
CA ASP A 390 -4.48 19.04 -11.25
C ASP A 390 -3.95 17.79 -10.51
N VAL A 391 -2.81 17.25 -10.97
CA VAL A 391 -2.15 16.02 -10.46
C VAL A 391 -0.66 16.19 -10.61
N LEU A 392 0.11 15.71 -9.64
CA LEU A 392 1.57 15.59 -9.72
C LEU A 392 1.95 14.17 -10.10
N MET A 393 2.87 13.99 -11.05
CA MET A 393 3.48 12.70 -11.40
C MET A 393 4.95 12.68 -10.97
N THR A 394 5.33 11.62 -10.24
CA THR A 394 6.73 11.33 -9.85
C THR A 394 7.01 9.83 -10.02
N PRO A 395 8.27 9.39 -10.04
CA PRO A 395 8.58 8.01 -9.69
C PRO A 395 8.03 7.67 -8.29
N VAL A 396 7.87 6.37 -7.98
CA VAL A 396 7.61 5.93 -6.59
C VAL A 396 8.92 5.85 -5.81
N LEU A 397 9.97 5.34 -6.45
CA LEU A 397 11.26 5.03 -5.86
C LEU A 397 12.40 5.55 -6.74
N GLY A 398 13.57 5.80 -6.14
CA GLY A 398 14.78 6.22 -6.84
C GLY A 398 15.43 5.13 -7.68
N ALA A 399 15.13 3.85 -7.43
CA ALA A 399 15.70 2.70 -8.12
C ALA A 399 14.71 1.53 -8.20
N PRO A 400 14.94 0.53 -9.08
CA PRO A 400 14.24 -0.76 -9.06
C PRO A 400 14.40 -1.46 -7.70
N PRO A 401 13.60 -2.51 -7.39
CA PRO A 401 13.72 -3.27 -6.15
C PRO A 401 15.14 -3.75 -5.90
N PRO A 402 15.76 -3.45 -4.74
CA PRO A 402 17.12 -3.87 -4.42
C PRO A 402 17.18 -5.36 -4.08
N GLU A 403 18.38 -5.93 -4.13
CA GLU A 403 18.62 -7.26 -3.60
C GLU A 403 18.38 -7.28 -2.08
N ILE A 404 17.90 -8.42 -1.58
CA ILE A 404 17.73 -8.66 -0.15
C ILE A 404 19.07 -8.46 0.56
N GLY A 405 19.05 -7.74 1.68
CA GLY A 405 20.24 -7.36 2.44
C GLY A 405 20.75 -5.95 2.15
N TRP A 406 20.41 -5.35 1.00
CA TRP A 406 20.87 -3.99 0.68
C TRP A 406 20.30 -2.91 1.61
N LEU A 407 19.12 -3.14 2.18
CA LEU A 407 18.48 -2.33 3.22
C LEU A 407 18.22 -3.16 4.50
N ALA A 408 19.11 -4.11 4.81
CA ALA A 408 18.95 -4.95 5.99
C ALA A 408 18.93 -4.13 7.28
N PRO A 409 18.08 -4.49 8.27
CA PRO A 409 17.99 -3.77 9.56
C PRO A 409 19.25 -3.87 10.42
N THR A 410 20.20 -4.70 10.02
CA THR A 410 21.47 -4.94 10.72
C THR A 410 22.64 -4.15 10.16
N LEU A 411 22.44 -3.36 9.10
CA LEU A 411 23.46 -2.48 8.56
C LEU A 411 23.86 -1.41 9.58
N ASP A 412 25.07 -0.88 9.43
CA ASP A 412 25.43 0.38 10.06
C ASP A 412 24.37 1.45 9.73
N PHE A 413 23.96 2.22 10.74
CA PHE A 413 22.82 3.11 10.62
C PHE A 413 23.03 4.24 9.60
N ASP A 414 24.22 4.80 9.51
CA ASP A 414 24.51 5.88 8.55
C ASP A 414 24.43 5.33 7.12
N THR A 415 24.99 4.15 6.87
CA THR A 415 24.89 3.44 5.60
C THR A 415 23.44 3.10 5.26
N LEU A 416 22.67 2.59 6.22
CA LEU A 416 21.25 2.29 6.03
C LEU A 416 20.48 3.55 5.69
N LEU A 417 20.67 4.62 6.43
CA LEU A 417 19.96 5.88 6.25
C LEU A 417 20.27 6.51 4.88
N GLU A 418 21.55 6.55 4.47
CA GLU A 418 21.94 7.02 3.13
C GLU A 418 21.20 6.25 2.03
N ARG A 419 21.20 4.90 2.11
CA ARG A 419 20.52 4.04 1.15
C ARG A 419 19.00 4.23 1.16
N VAL A 420 18.40 4.35 2.35
CA VAL A 420 16.96 4.62 2.50
C VAL A 420 16.59 5.95 1.85
N LEU A 421 17.35 7.02 2.08
CA LEU A 421 17.09 8.34 1.50
C LEU A 421 17.23 8.35 -0.02
N ALA A 422 18.25 7.68 -0.56
CA ALA A 422 18.40 7.54 -2.02
C ALA A 422 17.24 6.75 -2.66
N TYR A 423 16.77 5.71 -1.97
CA TYR A 423 15.73 4.82 -2.48
C TYR A 423 14.32 5.41 -2.33
N VAL A 424 13.98 5.99 -1.16
CA VAL A 424 12.66 6.54 -0.83
C VAL A 424 12.61 8.05 -1.13
N ALA A 425 12.96 8.43 -2.36
CA ALA A 425 13.20 9.81 -2.73
C ALA A 425 11.94 10.67 -2.96
N TYR A 426 10.72 10.09 -2.91
CA TYR A 426 9.50 10.79 -3.36
C TYR A 426 8.33 10.71 -2.38
N THR A 427 8.10 9.56 -1.74
CA THR A 427 6.82 9.22 -1.10
C THR A 427 6.50 9.86 0.27
N PRO A 428 7.43 10.34 1.12
CA PRO A 428 7.09 10.79 2.48
C PRO A 428 6.26 12.06 2.55
N ILE A 429 6.42 12.99 1.60
CA ILE A 429 5.72 14.28 1.64
C ILE A 429 4.20 14.14 1.52
N GLU A 430 3.70 13.16 0.76
CA GLU A 430 2.26 12.89 0.64
C GLU A 430 1.66 12.40 1.97
N ASN A 431 2.46 11.72 2.80
CA ASN A 431 2.02 11.32 4.14
C ASN A 431 1.90 12.53 5.06
N ALA A 432 2.93 13.37 5.10
CA ALA A 432 2.90 14.61 5.87
C ALA A 432 1.77 15.55 5.42
N ALA A 433 1.58 15.72 4.11
CA ALA A 433 0.54 16.55 3.52
C ALA A 433 -0.88 15.96 3.65
N GLY A 434 -1.02 14.69 4.02
CA GLY A 434 -2.32 14.02 4.02
C GLY A 434 -2.94 13.88 2.63
N ALA A 435 -2.17 14.10 1.56
CA ALA A 435 -2.63 14.07 0.19
C ALA A 435 -2.75 12.62 -0.33
N PRO A 436 -3.77 12.27 -1.14
CA PRO A 436 -3.88 10.93 -1.71
C PRO A 436 -2.87 10.76 -2.84
N ALA A 437 -2.29 9.55 -2.95
CA ALA A 437 -1.37 9.21 -4.02
C ALA A 437 -1.57 7.75 -4.46
N ILE A 438 -1.50 7.51 -5.77
CA ILE A 438 -1.65 6.19 -6.36
C ILE A 438 -0.38 5.79 -7.11
N ALA A 439 0.17 4.62 -6.81
CA ALA A 439 1.24 3.98 -7.57
C ALA A 439 0.64 3.07 -8.63
N LEU A 440 1.15 3.16 -9.86
CA LEU A 440 0.75 2.33 -11.00
C LEU A 440 1.98 1.64 -11.60
N PRO A 441 1.91 0.34 -11.99
CA PRO A 441 3.04 -0.43 -12.51
C PRO A 441 3.25 -0.13 -14.01
N LEU A 442 3.94 0.95 -14.32
CA LEU A 442 4.05 1.47 -15.69
C LEU A 442 5.28 1.03 -16.46
N GLY A 443 6.14 0.19 -15.88
CA GLY A 443 7.27 -0.35 -16.58
C GLY A 443 8.02 -1.43 -15.83
N MET A 444 9.08 -1.92 -16.47
CA MET A 444 10.00 -2.93 -15.96
C MET A 444 11.42 -2.42 -16.10
N SER A 445 12.29 -2.80 -15.17
CA SER A 445 13.72 -2.57 -15.30
C SER A 445 14.35 -3.49 -16.37
N ALA A 446 15.56 -3.23 -16.79
CA ALA A 446 16.33 -4.09 -17.68
C ALA A 446 16.51 -5.52 -17.12
N LYS A 447 16.41 -5.69 -15.79
CA LYS A 447 16.48 -6.99 -15.10
C LYS A 447 15.11 -7.66 -14.89
N GLY A 448 14.03 -7.14 -15.50
CA GLY A 448 12.68 -7.71 -15.39
C GLY A 448 12.00 -7.47 -14.04
N LEU A 449 12.41 -6.46 -13.28
CA LEU A 449 11.77 -6.05 -12.02
C LEU A 449 10.79 -4.89 -12.26
N PRO A 450 9.61 -4.88 -11.63
CA PRO A 450 8.63 -3.82 -11.81
C PRO A 450 9.11 -2.44 -11.37
N ILE A 451 8.62 -1.41 -12.06
CA ILE A 451 8.83 0.00 -11.73
C ILE A 451 7.48 0.70 -11.72
N GLY A 452 7.17 1.33 -10.57
CA GLY A 452 5.97 2.11 -10.37
C GLY A 452 6.16 3.60 -10.61
N ILE A 453 5.12 4.23 -11.15
CA ILE A 453 4.98 5.68 -11.24
C ILE A 453 3.84 6.12 -10.33
N GLN A 454 4.04 7.19 -9.58
CA GLN A 454 3.09 7.76 -8.62
C GLN A 454 2.36 8.95 -9.23
N PHE A 455 1.07 9.05 -8.92
CA PHE A 455 0.24 10.22 -9.20
C PHE A 455 -0.37 10.70 -7.88
N THR A 456 -0.23 12.00 -7.60
CA THR A 456 -0.74 12.63 -6.37
C THR A 456 -1.75 13.72 -6.72
N ALA A 457 -2.84 13.82 -5.97
CA ALA A 457 -3.82 14.88 -6.07
C ALA A 457 -3.93 15.64 -4.73
N PRO A 458 -4.56 16.84 -4.71
CA PRO A 458 -4.88 17.49 -3.44
C PRO A 458 -5.70 16.59 -2.50
N PRO A 459 -5.67 16.82 -1.18
CA PRO A 459 -6.48 16.10 -0.21
C PRO A 459 -7.95 16.00 -0.65
N GLY A 460 -8.55 14.81 -0.55
CA GLY A 460 -9.90 14.51 -1.07
C GLY A 460 -9.95 14.13 -2.55
N GLY A 461 -8.82 14.11 -3.27
CA GLY A 461 -8.73 13.92 -4.72
C GLY A 461 -8.71 12.48 -5.23
N GLU A 462 -9.07 11.48 -4.43
CA GLU A 462 -8.98 10.05 -4.79
C GLU A 462 -9.77 9.71 -6.05
N ARG A 463 -10.97 10.30 -6.23
CA ARG A 463 -11.77 10.09 -7.45
C ARG A 463 -11.00 10.45 -8.71
N ARG A 464 -10.31 11.61 -8.71
CA ARG A 464 -9.49 12.06 -9.84
C ARG A 464 -8.36 11.10 -10.14
N LEU A 465 -7.69 10.59 -9.10
CA LEU A 465 -6.61 9.61 -9.24
C LEU A 465 -7.12 8.28 -9.81
N LEU A 466 -8.24 7.77 -9.33
CA LEU A 466 -8.85 6.55 -9.83
C LEU A 466 -9.32 6.70 -11.29
N GLU A 467 -9.98 7.81 -11.65
CA GLU A 467 -10.39 8.08 -13.02
C GLU A 467 -9.21 8.16 -13.99
N LEU A 468 -8.11 8.82 -13.59
CA LEU A 468 -6.85 8.86 -14.34
C LEU A 468 -6.22 7.46 -14.46
N ALA A 469 -6.16 6.72 -13.35
CA ALA A 469 -5.62 5.36 -13.32
C ALA A 469 -6.38 4.41 -14.25
N TYR A 470 -7.71 4.48 -14.32
CA TYR A 470 -8.51 3.72 -15.29
C TYR A 470 -8.16 4.06 -16.75
N ALA A 471 -7.93 5.35 -17.06
CA ALA A 471 -7.51 5.75 -18.41
C ALA A 471 -6.15 5.17 -18.77
N ILE A 472 -5.22 5.22 -17.82
CA ILE A 472 -3.87 4.67 -17.97
C ILE A 472 -3.90 3.15 -18.12
N GLU A 473 -4.62 2.43 -17.22
CA GLU A 473 -4.76 0.97 -17.25
C GLU A 473 -5.34 0.47 -18.57
N ARG A 474 -6.36 1.19 -19.11
CA ARG A 474 -6.95 0.87 -20.42
C ARG A 474 -5.95 1.04 -21.57
N ALA A 475 -5.11 2.07 -21.52
CA ALA A 475 -4.17 2.39 -22.59
C ALA A 475 -2.86 1.57 -22.52
N ARG A 476 -2.47 1.17 -21.31
CA ARG A 476 -1.29 0.33 -21.03
C ARG A 476 -1.68 -0.72 -19.97
N PRO A 477 -2.37 -1.81 -20.38
CA PRO A 477 -2.79 -2.86 -19.47
C PRO A 477 -1.58 -3.67 -18.96
N TRP A 478 -1.58 -3.98 -17.65
CA TRP A 478 -0.56 -4.79 -16.99
C TRP A 478 -1.09 -6.11 -16.43
N HIS A 479 -2.39 -6.36 -16.48
CA HIS A 479 -3.02 -7.57 -15.92
C HIS A 479 -2.54 -8.88 -16.55
N GLY A 480 -1.92 -8.84 -17.72
CA GLY A 480 -1.31 -10.01 -18.37
C GLY A 480 0.09 -10.35 -17.88
N LEU A 481 0.74 -9.45 -17.14
CA LEU A 481 2.07 -9.70 -16.58
C LEU A 481 1.99 -10.71 -15.43
N ARG A 482 2.93 -11.65 -15.41
CA ARG A 482 3.03 -12.67 -14.35
C ARG A 482 4.45 -12.72 -13.83
N PRO A 483 4.63 -12.79 -12.50
CA PRO A 483 5.94 -13.02 -11.90
C PRO A 483 6.40 -14.47 -12.04
N ASP A 484 7.69 -14.74 -11.79
CA ASP A 484 8.28 -16.08 -11.78
C ASP A 484 7.68 -17.00 -10.72
N VAL A 485 7.25 -16.42 -9.59
CA VAL A 485 6.54 -17.13 -8.53
C VAL A 485 5.06 -16.79 -8.64
N TRP A 486 4.31 -17.62 -9.31
CA TRP A 486 2.87 -17.51 -9.51
C TRP A 486 2.14 -18.70 -8.92
N ALA A 487 1.00 -18.46 -8.26
CA ALA A 487 0.28 -19.45 -7.46
C ALA A 487 -0.70 -20.35 -8.25
N ALA A 488 -0.88 -20.10 -9.56
CA ALA A 488 -1.76 -20.92 -10.42
C ALA A 488 -1.04 -22.14 -10.99
#